data_3589c3a8e71d16b3d80856fecef73363
#
_entry.id   3589c3a8e71d16b3d80856fecef73363
#
_cell.length_a   1.000
_cell.length_b   1.000
_cell.length_c   1.000
_cell.angle_alpha   90.00
_cell.angle_beta   90.00
_cell.angle_gamma   90.00
#
_symmetry.space_group_name_H-M   'P 1'
#
loop_
_entity.id
_entity.type
_entity.pdbx_description
1 polymer ?
#
loop_
_entity_poly.entity_id
_entity_poly.type
_entity_poly.pdbx_seq_one_letter_code
_entity_poly.pdbx_strand_id
1 'polypeptide(L)'
;MKLVSNIHYTDAYYISEPVESPVTKLPHNEAFGFVKKGTDESIIISFIRKSDDGEDGEGYGPNHIVRGLIIPESALLSRQNDYLEELKSLKTSERVAVTWKDVVHVANMSRNSSSIMYTEGLLVNNHSDHIVLKDPETIKTHPTPVKNHPPVQPFYYVIPKSAITRFEYIHR
;
A
#
# COMPACT_ATOMS: atom_id res chain seq x y z
N MET A 1 4.23 -23.09 9.78
CA MET A 1 3.19 -22.18 9.27
C MET A 1 2.04 -22.16 10.27
N LYS A 2 1.58 -21.01 10.72
CA LYS A 2 0.53 -20.89 11.74
C LYS A 2 -0.70 -20.26 11.08
N LEU A 3 -1.88 -20.86 11.30
CA LEU A 3 -3.13 -20.24 10.92
C LEU A 3 -3.40 -19.06 11.88
N VAL A 4 -3.62 -17.89 11.35
CA VAL A 4 -3.96 -16.70 12.12
C VAL A 4 -5.21 -16.09 11.49
N SER A 5 -6.15 -15.75 12.35
CA SER A 5 -7.34 -14.99 12.00
C SER A 5 -7.16 -13.53 12.44
N ASN A 6 -7.78 -12.61 11.70
CA ASN A 6 -7.90 -11.21 12.06
C ASN A 6 -6.55 -10.46 12.17
N ILE A 7 -5.77 -10.49 11.09
CA ILE A 7 -4.68 -9.53 10.93
C ILE A 7 -5.29 -8.24 10.38
N HIS A 8 -5.17 -7.17 11.15
CA HIS A 8 -5.65 -5.84 10.78
C HIS A 8 -4.50 -5.01 10.24
N TYR A 9 -4.71 -4.39 9.10
CA TYR A 9 -3.70 -3.55 8.44
C TYR A 9 -4.33 -2.38 7.69
N THR A 10 -3.51 -1.39 7.38
CA THR A 10 -3.85 -0.29 6.48
C THR A 10 -3.10 -0.42 5.18
N ASP A 11 -3.63 0.20 4.15
CA ASP A 11 -3.03 0.23 2.82
C ASP A 11 -3.15 1.62 2.21
N ALA A 12 -2.25 1.94 1.30
CA ALA A 12 -2.38 3.12 0.47
C ALA A 12 -3.48 2.90 -0.57
N TYR A 13 -4.12 3.98 -0.97
CA TYR A 13 -5.07 3.95 -2.06
C TYR A 13 -5.00 5.22 -2.90
N TYR A 14 -5.56 5.17 -4.08
CA TYR A 14 -5.61 6.32 -4.97
C TYR A 14 -7.05 6.70 -5.31
N ILE A 15 -7.24 7.97 -5.63
CA ILE A 15 -8.49 8.54 -6.10
C ILE A 15 -8.27 8.92 -7.55
N SER A 16 -9.04 8.31 -8.47
CA SER A 16 -8.90 8.48 -9.91
C SER A 16 -9.76 9.58 -10.49
N GLU A 17 -10.67 10.15 -9.70
CA GLU A 17 -11.59 11.19 -10.14
C GLU A 17 -11.12 12.58 -9.66
N PRO A 18 -11.31 13.64 -10.48
CA PRO A 18 -10.99 14.99 -10.08
C PRO A 18 -11.99 15.49 -9.03
N VAL A 19 -11.51 15.64 -7.80
CA VAL A 19 -12.27 16.21 -6.68
C VAL A 19 -11.49 17.39 -6.14
N GLU A 20 -12.14 18.52 -5.84
CA GLU A 20 -11.42 19.70 -5.34
C GLU A 20 -10.77 19.45 -3.97
N SER A 21 -11.47 18.76 -3.09
CA SER A 21 -10.97 18.43 -1.74
C SER A 21 -11.47 17.06 -1.33
N PRO A 22 -10.66 16.01 -1.51
CA PRO A 22 -11.07 14.67 -1.15
C PRO A 22 -11.15 14.53 0.38
N VAL A 23 -12.27 14.01 0.85
CA VAL A 23 -12.37 13.51 2.22
C VAL A 23 -11.69 12.15 2.26
N THR A 24 -10.59 12.05 2.98
CA THR A 24 -9.77 10.85 3.02
C THR A 24 -9.76 10.21 4.39
N LYS A 25 -9.76 8.90 4.42
CA LYS A 25 -9.64 8.08 5.62
C LYS A 25 -8.88 6.81 5.26
N LEU A 26 -7.93 6.40 6.10
CA LEU A 26 -7.27 5.11 5.90
C LEU A 26 -8.26 3.96 6.07
N PRO A 27 -8.29 3.02 5.11
CA PRO A 27 -9.08 1.81 5.25
C PRO A 27 -8.50 0.91 6.35
N HIS A 28 -9.38 0.28 7.11
CA HIS A 28 -9.02 -0.82 7.98
C HIS A 28 -9.37 -2.12 7.26
N ASN A 29 -8.34 -2.86 6.89
CA ASN A 29 -8.46 -4.14 6.21
C ASN A 29 -8.23 -5.28 7.19
N GLU A 30 -8.89 -6.41 6.94
CA GLU A 30 -8.70 -7.65 7.66
C GLU A 30 -8.21 -8.73 6.71
N ALA A 31 -7.26 -9.53 7.17
CA ALA A 31 -6.80 -10.70 6.45
C ALA A 31 -6.65 -11.89 7.40
N PHE A 32 -6.92 -13.08 6.88
CA PHE A 32 -6.67 -14.32 7.59
C PHE A 32 -6.07 -15.36 6.66
N GLY A 33 -5.32 -16.26 7.21
CA GLY A 33 -4.65 -17.31 6.44
C GLY A 33 -3.45 -17.88 7.16
N PHE A 34 -2.62 -18.59 6.43
CA PHE A 34 -1.35 -19.09 6.94
C PHE A 34 -0.29 -18.01 6.86
N VAL A 35 0.34 -17.73 7.99
CA VAL A 35 1.31 -16.65 8.12
C VAL A 35 2.72 -17.19 8.19
N LYS A 36 3.62 -16.57 7.44
CA LYS A 36 5.06 -16.72 7.56
C LYS A 36 5.73 -15.35 7.53
N LYS A 37 6.96 -15.27 8.01
CA LYS A 37 7.78 -14.06 7.93
C LYS A 37 8.32 -13.88 6.51
N GLY A 38 8.26 -12.65 6.00
CA GLY A 38 8.93 -12.22 4.77
C GLY A 38 10.40 -11.90 4.99
N THR A 39 11.08 -11.44 3.95
CA THR A 39 12.51 -11.14 3.97
C THR A 39 12.85 -9.69 4.31
N ASP A 40 11.85 -8.79 4.30
CA ASP A 40 12.02 -7.33 4.38
C ASP A 40 11.15 -6.70 5.49
N GLU A 41 11.10 -7.32 6.66
CA GLU A 41 10.20 -6.89 7.74
C GLU A 41 8.74 -6.85 7.27
N SER A 42 8.32 -7.89 6.59
CA SER A 42 6.94 -8.10 6.17
C SER A 42 6.42 -9.43 6.68
N ILE A 43 5.10 -9.54 6.75
CA ILE A 43 4.41 -10.80 6.94
C ILE A 43 3.78 -11.23 5.62
N ILE A 44 3.83 -12.52 5.36
CA ILE A 44 3.22 -13.12 4.17
C ILE A 44 2.04 -13.96 4.64
N ILE A 45 0.87 -13.62 4.14
CA ILE A 45 -0.35 -14.38 4.38
C ILE A 45 -0.68 -15.13 3.11
N SER A 46 -0.73 -16.45 3.19
CA SER A 46 -1.22 -17.29 2.11
C SER A 46 -2.59 -17.85 2.45
N PHE A 47 -3.50 -17.77 1.49
CA PHE A 47 -4.84 -18.35 1.60
C PHE A 47 -5.19 -19.10 0.34
N ILE A 48 -5.93 -20.20 0.54
CA ILE A 48 -6.50 -20.96 -0.56
C ILE A 48 -7.95 -20.49 -0.67
N ARG A 49 -8.25 -19.74 -1.72
CA ARG A 49 -9.63 -19.44 -2.08
C ARG A 49 -10.16 -20.64 -2.86
N LYS A 50 -11.15 -21.35 -2.32
CA LYS A 50 -12.01 -22.17 -3.17
C LYS A 50 -12.78 -21.19 -4.04
N SER A 51 -12.78 -21.41 -5.34
CA SER A 51 -13.75 -20.77 -6.23
C SER A 51 -15.11 -21.33 -5.85
N ASP A 52 -15.79 -20.73 -4.89
CA ASP A 52 -17.22 -20.96 -4.75
C ASP A 52 -17.89 -20.25 -5.90
N ASP A 53 -18.25 -21.09 -6.88
CA ASP A 53 -19.34 -20.93 -7.80
C ASP A 53 -19.72 -19.51 -8.26
N GLY A 54 -18.98 -18.98 -9.23
CA GLY A 54 -19.63 -18.37 -10.39
C GLY A 54 -20.29 -16.99 -10.26
N GLU A 55 -20.27 -16.30 -9.14
CA GLU A 55 -20.94 -14.99 -9.04
C GLU A 55 -20.03 -13.77 -9.05
N ASP A 56 -18.76 -13.92 -8.83
CA ASP A 56 -17.79 -12.84 -9.01
C ASP A 56 -17.12 -13.00 -10.37
N GLY A 57 -17.63 -12.28 -11.38
CA GLY A 57 -17.33 -12.34 -12.81
C GLY A 57 -15.88 -12.29 -13.28
N GLU A 58 -14.93 -12.67 -12.49
CA GLU A 58 -13.56 -12.88 -12.88
C GLU A 58 -13.23 -14.38 -12.80
N GLY A 59 -13.31 -15.04 -13.95
CA GLY A 59 -13.16 -16.47 -14.17
C GLY A 59 -11.92 -17.11 -13.60
N TYR A 60 -11.97 -17.45 -12.36
CA TYR A 60 -11.00 -18.35 -11.75
C TYR A 60 -11.51 -19.78 -11.92
N GLY A 61 -10.86 -20.50 -12.85
CA GLY A 61 -11.18 -21.89 -13.13
C GLY A 61 -11.05 -22.79 -11.88
N PRO A 62 -11.43 -24.07 -11.98
CA PRO A 62 -11.53 -25.01 -10.86
C PRO A 62 -10.20 -25.34 -10.14
N ASN A 63 -9.12 -24.70 -10.54
CA ASN A 63 -7.80 -24.90 -9.96
C ASN A 63 -7.65 -23.99 -8.74
N HIS A 64 -7.33 -24.58 -7.60
CA HIS A 64 -7.00 -23.88 -6.37
C HIS A 64 -5.88 -22.86 -6.62
N ILE A 65 -6.22 -21.58 -6.68
CA ILE A 65 -5.23 -20.52 -6.80
C ILE A 65 -4.78 -20.17 -5.39
N VAL A 66 -3.54 -20.46 -5.09
CA VAL A 66 -2.92 -19.96 -3.86
C VAL A 66 -2.65 -18.48 -4.06
N ARG A 67 -3.43 -17.67 -3.40
CA ARG A 67 -3.23 -16.22 -3.36
C ARG A 67 -2.54 -15.84 -2.07
N GLY A 68 -1.87 -14.72 -2.06
CA GLY A 68 -1.24 -14.20 -0.87
C GLY A 68 -1.26 -12.69 -0.81
N LEU A 69 -1.08 -12.21 0.41
CA LEU A 69 -0.79 -10.82 0.73
C LEU A 69 0.59 -10.75 1.34
N ILE A 70 1.36 -9.78 0.92
CA ILE A 70 2.60 -9.40 1.57
C ILE A 70 2.34 -8.05 2.23
N ILE A 71 2.33 -8.03 3.55
CA ILE A 71 1.99 -6.86 4.35
C ILE A 71 3.26 -6.41 5.07
N PRO A 72 3.77 -5.19 4.81
CA PRO A 72 4.84 -4.62 5.62
C PRO A 72 4.42 -4.60 7.10
N GLU A 73 5.31 -4.94 8.01
CA GLU A 73 4.99 -4.90 9.46
C GLU A 73 4.54 -3.51 9.89
N SER A 74 5.06 -2.45 9.26
CA SER A 74 4.64 -1.07 9.49
C SER A 74 3.19 -0.77 9.11
N ALA A 75 2.57 -1.57 8.23
CA ALA A 75 1.17 -1.43 7.87
C ALA A 75 0.21 -2.09 8.86
N LEU A 76 0.71 -2.91 9.78
CA LEU A 76 -0.10 -3.56 10.83
C LEU A 76 -0.63 -2.51 11.80
N LEU A 77 -1.93 -2.57 12.13
CA LEU A 77 -2.56 -1.62 13.06
C LEU A 77 -1.91 -1.63 14.45
N SER A 78 -1.38 -2.77 14.87
CA SER A 78 -0.66 -2.92 16.13
C SER A 78 0.67 -2.14 16.19
N ARG A 79 1.18 -1.65 15.06
CA ARG A 79 2.49 -0.97 14.95
C ARG A 79 2.42 0.46 14.38
N GLN A 80 1.24 1.01 14.21
CA GLN A 80 1.05 2.31 13.53
C GLN A 80 1.55 3.54 14.30
N ASN A 81 2.04 3.40 15.51
CA ASN A 81 2.52 4.52 16.31
C ASN A 81 4.01 4.87 16.06
N ASP A 82 4.71 4.10 15.24
CA ASP A 82 6.14 4.28 14.95
C ASP A 82 6.33 5.13 13.67
N TYR A 83 5.74 6.33 13.63
CA TYR A 83 5.95 7.27 12.54
C TYR A 83 7.29 7.99 12.70
N LEU A 84 7.88 8.37 11.56
CA LEU A 84 8.97 9.33 11.57
C LEU A 84 8.48 10.64 12.20
N GLU A 85 9.20 11.16 13.19
CA GLU A 85 8.85 12.42 13.88
C GLU A 85 8.65 13.59 12.90
N GLU A 86 9.46 13.60 11.83
CA GLU A 86 9.41 14.60 10.76
C GLU A 86 8.05 14.67 10.06
N LEU A 87 7.27 13.56 10.07
CA LEU A 87 5.96 13.51 9.43
C LEU A 87 4.84 14.21 10.23
N LYS A 88 5.11 14.57 11.49
CA LYS A 88 4.10 15.22 12.34
C LYS A 88 3.83 16.67 11.93
N SER A 89 4.81 17.37 11.40
CA SER A 89 4.76 18.81 11.11
C SER A 89 5.03 19.16 9.65
N LEU A 90 4.60 18.33 8.71
CA LEU A 90 4.79 18.58 7.29
C LEU A 90 4.02 19.83 6.83
N LYS A 91 4.67 20.63 6.01
CA LYS A 91 4.05 21.79 5.37
C LYS A 91 3.27 21.34 4.13
N THR A 92 2.00 21.67 4.08
CA THR A 92 1.18 21.50 2.88
C THR A 92 1.51 22.52 1.82
N SER A 93 1.04 22.27 0.59
CA SER A 93 1.31 23.10 -0.61
C SER A 93 2.77 23.08 -1.09
N GLU A 94 3.54 22.11 -0.64
CA GLU A 94 4.90 21.85 -1.09
C GLU A 94 4.96 20.57 -1.95
N ARG A 95 5.85 20.58 -2.95
CA ARG A 95 6.13 19.36 -3.70
C ARG A 95 7.09 18.48 -2.91
N VAL A 96 6.73 17.21 -2.79
CA VAL A 96 7.47 16.25 -1.97
C VAL A 96 7.74 14.96 -2.72
N ALA A 97 8.80 14.27 -2.31
CA ALA A 97 9.08 12.90 -2.68
C ALA A 97 8.99 12.00 -1.45
N VAL A 98 8.30 10.89 -1.58
CA VAL A 98 8.14 9.89 -0.51
C VAL A 98 8.59 8.54 -0.99
N THR A 99 9.38 7.85 -0.15
CA THR A 99 9.66 6.42 -0.30
C THR A 99 8.82 5.68 0.73
N TRP A 100 8.06 4.70 0.28
CA TRP A 100 7.13 3.98 1.14
C TRP A 100 7.01 2.51 0.76
N LYS A 101 6.55 1.68 1.70
CA LYS A 101 6.32 0.25 1.51
C LYS A 101 4.85 -0.01 1.26
N ASP A 102 4.56 -0.73 0.19
CA ASP A 102 3.21 -1.04 -0.25
C ASP A 102 2.80 -2.47 0.11
N VAL A 103 1.52 -2.67 0.38
CA VAL A 103 0.93 -3.99 0.50
C VAL A 103 0.81 -4.61 -0.89
N VAL A 104 1.19 -5.87 -1.03
CA VAL A 104 1.23 -6.54 -2.32
C VAL A 104 0.31 -7.74 -2.35
N HIS A 105 -0.59 -7.75 -3.32
CA HIS A 105 -1.35 -8.92 -3.68
C HIS A 105 -0.54 -9.79 -4.63
N VAL A 106 -0.36 -11.06 -4.31
CA VAL A 106 0.38 -12.02 -5.14
C VAL A 106 -0.53 -13.13 -5.61
N ALA A 107 -0.52 -13.38 -6.92
CA ALA A 107 -1.32 -14.44 -7.53
C ALA A 107 -0.66 -15.82 -7.36
N ASN A 108 0.66 -15.84 -7.33
CA ASN A 108 1.45 -17.03 -7.02
C ASN A 108 2.44 -16.66 -5.89
N MET A 109 2.72 -17.58 -5.00
CA MET A 109 3.57 -17.33 -3.83
C MET A 109 5.09 -17.29 -4.16
N SER A 110 5.46 -16.85 -5.35
CA SER A 110 6.86 -16.73 -5.78
C SER A 110 7.59 -15.53 -5.15
N ARG A 111 6.83 -14.57 -4.62
CA ARG A 111 7.37 -13.34 -4.00
C ARG A 111 7.31 -13.44 -2.47
N ASN A 112 8.29 -12.87 -1.80
CA ASN A 112 8.43 -12.92 -0.33
C ASN A 112 8.80 -11.56 0.29
N SER A 113 8.68 -10.47 -0.47
CA SER A 113 8.95 -9.10 -0.03
C SER A 113 7.84 -8.14 -0.47
N SER A 114 7.63 -7.06 0.27
CA SER A 114 6.74 -5.95 -0.10
C SER A 114 7.29 -5.15 -1.29
N SER A 115 6.50 -4.24 -1.82
CA SER A 115 6.97 -3.24 -2.80
C SER A 115 7.50 -2.02 -2.09
N ILE A 116 8.63 -1.50 -2.57
CA ILE A 116 9.12 -0.18 -2.20
C ILE A 116 8.78 0.76 -3.35
N MET A 117 8.06 1.82 -3.04
CA MET A 117 7.56 2.82 -3.98
C MET A 117 8.28 4.14 -3.75
N TYR A 118 8.65 4.82 -4.83
CA TYR A 118 9.11 6.21 -4.80
C TYR A 118 8.12 7.07 -5.57
N THR A 119 7.43 7.97 -4.87
CA THR A 119 6.34 8.77 -5.41
C THR A 119 6.59 10.25 -5.13
N GLU A 120 6.49 11.07 -6.17
CA GLU A 120 6.48 12.53 -6.06
C GLU A 120 5.06 13.06 -6.21
N GLY A 121 4.77 14.18 -5.55
CA GLY A 121 3.47 14.83 -5.65
C GLY A 121 3.38 16.10 -4.84
N LEU A 122 2.29 16.85 -5.02
CA LEU A 122 1.99 18.02 -4.20
C LEU A 122 1.32 17.58 -2.91
N LEU A 123 1.92 17.87 -1.76
CA LEU A 123 1.33 17.55 -0.45
C LEU A 123 0.17 18.50 -0.18
N VAL A 124 -1.06 18.00 -0.25
CA VAL A 124 -2.27 18.80 -0.04
C VAL A 124 -2.88 18.64 1.35
N ASN A 125 -2.71 17.47 1.96
CA ASN A 125 -3.17 17.22 3.32
C ASN A 125 -2.16 16.42 4.14
N ASN A 126 -2.04 16.78 5.40
CA ASN A 126 -1.25 16.10 6.41
C ASN A 126 -2.14 15.74 7.60
N HIS A 127 -2.69 14.54 7.58
CA HIS A 127 -3.50 13.99 8.67
C HIS A 127 -2.63 13.33 9.75
N SER A 128 -3.23 12.95 10.86
CA SER A 128 -2.51 12.30 11.96
C SER A 128 -1.85 10.98 11.54
N ASP A 129 -2.51 10.20 10.69
CA ASP A 129 -2.13 8.83 10.31
C ASP A 129 -1.76 8.67 8.83
N HIS A 130 -2.02 9.66 7.97
CA HIS A 130 -1.73 9.60 6.54
C HIS A 130 -1.43 10.98 5.95
N ILE A 131 -0.86 10.96 4.76
CA ILE A 131 -0.69 12.13 3.90
C ILE A 131 -1.50 11.96 2.62
N VAL A 132 -1.83 13.08 1.97
CA VAL A 132 -2.50 13.10 0.67
C VAL A 132 -1.65 13.87 -0.32
N LEU A 133 -1.25 13.19 -1.39
CA LEU A 133 -0.52 13.78 -2.51
C LEU A 133 -1.47 14.02 -3.67
N LYS A 134 -1.47 15.24 -4.23
CA LYS A 134 -2.15 15.59 -5.46
C LYS A 134 -1.20 15.41 -6.64
N ASP A 135 -1.76 14.98 -7.78
CA ASP A 135 -1.02 14.72 -9.02
C ASP A 135 0.26 13.88 -8.78
N PRO A 136 0.09 12.73 -8.10
CA PRO A 136 1.21 11.88 -7.73
C PRO A 136 1.78 11.17 -8.96
N GLU A 137 3.10 11.06 -9.00
CA GLU A 137 3.83 10.29 -9.99
C GLU A 137 4.73 9.27 -9.29
N THR A 138 4.50 7.99 -9.51
CA THR A 138 5.40 6.94 -9.02
C THR A 138 6.53 6.74 -10.03
N ILE A 139 7.71 7.25 -9.66
CA ILE A 139 8.88 7.30 -10.54
C ILE A 139 9.66 6.00 -10.49
N LYS A 140 9.68 5.35 -9.34
CA LYS A 140 10.48 4.15 -9.12
C LYS A 140 9.76 3.16 -8.22
N THR A 141 9.86 1.88 -8.55
CA THR A 141 9.40 0.77 -7.74
C THR A 141 10.48 -0.30 -7.62
N HIS A 142 10.46 -1.05 -6.53
CA HIS A 142 11.33 -2.21 -6.31
C HIS A 142 10.51 -3.33 -5.65
N PRO A 143 10.68 -4.60 -6.01
CA PRO A 143 11.62 -5.17 -6.99
C PRO A 143 11.15 -5.07 -8.44
N THR A 144 9.90 -4.74 -8.68
CA THR A 144 9.36 -4.67 -10.04
C THR A 144 9.47 -3.24 -10.57
N PRO A 145 10.16 -2.99 -11.68
CA PRO A 145 10.25 -1.65 -12.25
C PRO A 145 8.88 -1.16 -12.72
N VAL A 146 8.70 0.16 -12.72
CA VAL A 146 7.53 0.80 -13.32
C VAL A 146 7.50 0.44 -14.79
N LYS A 147 6.41 -0.16 -15.25
CA LYS A 147 6.20 -0.42 -16.67
C LYS A 147 5.95 0.92 -17.36
N ASN A 148 6.56 1.12 -18.54
CA ASN A 148 6.45 2.34 -19.36
C ASN A 148 5.04 2.60 -19.96
N HIS A 149 4.01 1.98 -19.46
CA HIS A 149 2.65 2.34 -19.76
C HIS A 149 2.15 3.17 -18.59
N PRO A 150 1.89 4.48 -18.78
CA PRO A 150 1.27 5.25 -17.75
C PRO A 150 -0.08 4.59 -17.45
N PRO A 151 -0.26 3.98 -16.27
CA PRO A 151 -1.61 3.76 -15.80
C PRO A 151 -2.28 5.12 -15.78
N VAL A 152 -3.59 5.16 -15.88
CA VAL A 152 -4.35 6.38 -15.63
C VAL A 152 -3.74 7.01 -14.37
N GLN A 153 -3.12 8.19 -14.53
CA GLN A 153 -2.46 8.85 -13.40
C GLN A 153 -3.53 9.16 -12.37
N PRO A 154 -3.40 8.72 -11.14
CA PRO A 154 -4.37 9.05 -10.11
C PRO A 154 -4.32 10.54 -9.83
N PHE A 155 -5.46 11.15 -9.47
CA PHE A 155 -5.51 12.55 -9.05
C PHE A 155 -4.95 12.75 -7.65
N TYR A 156 -5.13 11.76 -6.78
CA TYR A 156 -4.63 11.77 -5.41
C TYR A 156 -4.12 10.39 -5.00
N TYR A 157 -3.07 10.41 -4.22
CA TYR A 157 -2.59 9.24 -3.47
C TYR A 157 -2.76 9.48 -1.97
N VAL A 158 -3.35 8.53 -1.28
CA VAL A 158 -3.47 8.51 0.18
C VAL A 158 -2.49 7.48 0.70
N ILE A 159 -1.46 7.94 1.42
CA ILE A 159 -0.35 7.10 1.85
C ILE A 159 -0.31 7.08 3.39
N PRO A 160 -0.39 5.91 4.02
CA PRO A 160 -0.22 5.79 5.47
C PRO A 160 1.15 6.30 5.90
N LYS A 161 1.22 7.12 6.95
CA LYS A 161 2.49 7.60 7.49
C LYS A 161 3.38 6.46 7.97
N SER A 162 2.78 5.41 8.52
CA SER A 162 3.50 4.20 8.93
C SER A 162 4.22 3.48 7.78
N ALA A 163 3.73 3.62 6.55
CA ALA A 163 4.35 3.04 5.37
C ALA A 163 5.56 3.83 4.87
N ILE A 164 5.69 5.11 5.24
CA ILE A 164 6.72 6.00 4.74
C ILE A 164 8.06 5.71 5.44
N THR A 165 9.09 5.44 4.65
CA THR A 165 10.45 5.18 5.11
C THR A 165 11.39 6.36 4.87
N ARG A 166 11.07 7.24 3.91
CA ARG A 166 11.83 8.47 3.61
C ARG A 166 10.91 9.54 3.08
N PHE A 167 11.19 10.78 3.44
CA PHE A 167 10.46 11.95 3.02
C PHE A 167 11.42 13.09 2.66
N GLU A 168 11.16 13.80 1.56
CA GLU A 168 11.98 14.92 1.09
C GLU A 168 11.10 16.00 0.48
N TYR A 169 11.41 17.28 0.74
CA TYR A 169 10.86 18.40 -0.02
C TYR A 169 11.64 18.57 -1.33
N ILE A 170 10.92 18.75 -2.43
CA ILE A 170 11.53 18.97 -3.73
C ILE A 170 11.57 20.48 -3.97
N HIS A 171 12.75 21.04 -3.88
CA HIS A 171 13.00 22.44 -4.26
C HIS A 171 13.36 22.47 -5.75
N ARG A 172 12.44 22.89 -6.59
CA ARG A 172 12.70 23.16 -8.01
C ARG A 172 12.67 24.66 -8.27
#